data_1b49c9371a44851c7a5cc615be85f70b
#
_entry.id   1b49c9371a44851c7a5cc615be85f70b
#
_cell.length_a   1.000
_cell.length_b   1.000
_cell.length_c   1.000
_cell.angle_alpha   90.00
_cell.angle_beta   90.00
_cell.angle_gamma   90.00
#
_symmetry.space_group_name_H-M   'P 1'
#
loop_
_entity.id
_entity.type
_entity.pdbx_description
1 polymer ?
#
loop_
_entity_poly.entity_id
_entity_poly.type
_entity_poly.pdbx_seq_one_letter_code
_entity_poly.pdbx_strand_id
1 'polypeptide(L)'
;SRGLGDVYKRQLTYKKIQIAVHADIEDKDQTVYIPKVHTTAIADDTKDHVTEAKKDVTIVDTVSYEGLEVDREYTVKGVLMNKATGKAILVDDKEVTASATFTPEEKNGTVDVTFTFDGSALEDTLIVVFETLYTEGKEVGIHADIDDDAQTVYIPKIQTEAKDAVTEIDHTEALPKAKIIDTVSYSSLLPGKEYTVTGTLMNKETKEPVLIDGCLLYTSPSP
;
A
#
# COMPACT_ATOMS: atom_id res chain seq x y z
N SER A 1 -14.27 2.11 22.67
CA SER A 1 -14.15 0.66 22.55
C SER A 1 -15.52 0.00 22.65
N ARG A 2 -16.12 -0.38 21.55
CA ARG A 2 -17.31 -1.23 21.49
C ARG A 2 -17.15 -2.18 20.30
N GLY A 3 -16.34 -3.20 20.45
CA GLY A 3 -16.33 -4.40 19.63
C GLY A 3 -17.07 -5.50 20.32
N LEU A 4 -18.36 -5.30 20.63
CA LEU A 4 -19.20 -6.29 21.30
C LEU A 4 -20.51 -6.37 20.53
N GLY A 5 -20.91 -7.60 20.21
CA GLY A 5 -22.25 -7.85 19.71
C GLY A 5 -23.28 -7.28 20.66
N ASP A 6 -24.27 -6.60 20.13
CA ASP A 6 -25.41 -6.12 20.93
C ASP A 6 -26.42 -7.26 21.07
N VAL A 7 -26.80 -7.55 22.32
CA VAL A 7 -27.82 -8.55 22.66
C VAL A 7 -29.12 -7.87 23.06
N TYR A 8 -30.23 -8.30 22.47
CA TYR A 8 -31.56 -7.73 22.75
C TYR A 8 -32.22 -8.39 23.93
N LYS A 9 -32.62 -7.57 24.91
CA LYS A 9 -33.56 -7.99 25.97
C LYS A 9 -35.00 -7.76 25.52
N ARG A 10 -35.84 -8.78 25.53
CA ARG A 10 -37.26 -8.68 25.23
C ARG A 10 -38.14 -8.98 26.46
N GLN A 11 -39.19 -8.18 26.66
CA GLN A 11 -40.13 -8.35 27.74
C GLN A 11 -41.54 -8.35 27.15
N LEU A 12 -42.35 -9.32 27.56
CA LEU A 12 -43.79 -9.35 27.28
C LEU A 12 -44.51 -8.88 28.53
N THR A 13 -45.39 -7.86 28.36
CA THR A 13 -46.15 -7.30 29.46
C THR A 13 -47.65 -7.40 29.17
N TYR A 14 -48.45 -7.68 30.22
CA TYR A 14 -49.91 -7.63 30.18
C TYR A 14 -50.42 -6.79 31.36
N LYS A 15 -51.29 -5.81 31.11
CA LYS A 15 -51.77 -4.84 32.12
C LYS A 15 -50.63 -4.22 32.96
N LYS A 16 -49.51 -3.88 32.32
CA LYS A 16 -48.28 -3.34 32.95
C LYS A 16 -47.49 -4.33 33.83
N ILE A 17 -47.91 -5.59 33.88
CA ILE A 17 -47.20 -6.64 34.61
C ILE A 17 -46.33 -7.42 33.60
N GLN A 18 -45.07 -7.63 33.92
CA GLN A 18 -44.17 -8.48 33.12
C GLN A 18 -44.65 -9.93 33.26
N ILE A 19 -45.01 -10.56 32.15
CA ILE A 19 -45.50 -11.94 32.10
C ILE A 19 -44.47 -12.91 31.47
N ALA A 20 -43.51 -12.37 30.70
CA ALA A 20 -42.38 -13.14 30.19
C ALA A 20 -41.19 -12.20 29.92
N VAL A 21 -40.00 -12.75 29.97
CA VAL A 21 -38.75 -12.06 29.61
C VAL A 21 -37.79 -13.04 28.93
N HIS A 22 -37.18 -12.56 27.88
CA HIS A 22 -36.02 -13.18 27.28
C HIS A 22 -34.84 -12.21 27.44
N ALA A 23 -33.80 -12.58 28.20
CA ALA A 23 -32.70 -11.71 28.55
C ALA A 23 -31.44 -12.53 28.78
N ASP A 24 -31.22 -13.55 27.96
CA ASP A 24 -30.01 -14.35 27.97
C ASP A 24 -28.92 -13.61 27.18
N ILE A 25 -27.87 -13.17 27.87
CA ILE A 25 -26.74 -12.44 27.26
C ILE A 25 -25.86 -13.36 26.41
N GLU A 26 -25.92 -14.66 26.62
CA GLU A 26 -25.16 -15.66 25.87
C GLU A 26 -25.96 -16.24 24.68
N ASP A 27 -27.18 -15.74 24.45
CA ASP A 27 -28.01 -16.20 23.36
C ASP A 27 -27.44 -15.74 22.00
N LYS A 28 -26.89 -16.71 21.25
CA LYS A 28 -26.28 -16.48 19.93
C LYS A 28 -27.31 -16.02 18.89
N ASP A 29 -28.56 -16.48 18.97
CA ASP A 29 -29.63 -16.13 18.03
C ASP A 29 -30.08 -14.65 18.20
N GLN A 30 -29.71 -14.02 19.31
CA GLN A 30 -29.99 -12.62 19.61
C GLN A 30 -28.74 -11.72 19.55
N THR A 31 -27.59 -12.28 19.21
CA THR A 31 -26.33 -11.53 19.12
C THR A 31 -26.15 -10.97 17.71
N VAL A 32 -25.85 -9.68 17.60
CA VAL A 32 -25.45 -9.02 16.35
C VAL A 32 -23.99 -8.60 16.47
N TYR A 33 -23.17 -9.07 15.57
CA TYR A 33 -21.74 -8.72 15.51
C TYR A 33 -21.55 -7.43 14.71
N ILE A 34 -20.75 -6.51 15.23
CA ILE A 34 -20.39 -5.23 14.60
C ILE A 34 -18.87 -5.21 14.44
N PRO A 35 -18.35 -5.71 13.32
CA PRO A 35 -16.92 -5.78 13.10
C PRO A 35 -16.30 -4.41 12.89
N LYS A 36 -15.00 -4.29 13.24
CA LYS A 36 -14.12 -3.20 12.83
C LYS A 36 -12.99 -3.78 12.00
N VAL A 37 -12.56 -3.01 11.02
CA VAL A 37 -11.47 -3.34 10.13
C VAL A 37 -10.48 -2.17 10.11
N HIS A 38 -9.20 -2.47 10.29
CA HIS A 38 -8.07 -1.58 10.08
C HIS A 38 -7.03 -2.32 9.26
N THR A 39 -6.31 -1.62 8.41
CA THR A 39 -5.40 -2.28 7.50
C THR A 39 -4.07 -1.52 7.41
N THR A 40 -3.01 -2.21 6.98
CA THR A 40 -1.69 -1.64 6.77
C THR A 40 -1.06 -2.31 5.55
N ALA A 41 -0.81 -1.52 4.51
CA ALA A 41 -0.26 -2.00 3.25
C ALA A 41 1.24 -1.70 3.14
N ILE A 42 2.05 -2.70 2.84
CA ILE A 42 3.49 -2.57 2.60
C ILE A 42 3.90 -3.28 1.31
N ALA A 43 4.97 -2.78 0.68
CA ALA A 43 5.62 -3.48 -0.42
C ALA A 43 6.45 -4.64 0.12
N ASP A 44 6.35 -5.81 -0.53
CA ASP A 44 6.99 -7.03 -0.05
C ASP A 44 8.52 -6.99 -0.16
N ASP A 45 9.07 -6.31 -1.16
CA ASP A 45 10.50 -6.21 -1.42
C ASP A 45 11.24 -5.32 -0.42
N THR A 46 10.66 -4.19 -0.05
CA THR A 46 11.29 -3.24 0.89
C THR A 46 10.86 -3.46 2.33
N LYS A 47 9.73 -4.17 2.57
CA LYS A 47 9.05 -4.27 3.86
C LYS A 47 8.66 -2.90 4.43
N ASP A 48 8.40 -1.95 3.55
CA ASP A 48 8.03 -0.57 3.88
C ASP A 48 6.96 -0.07 2.87
N HIS A 49 6.53 1.17 3.01
CA HIS A 49 5.53 1.82 2.16
C HIS A 49 6.11 2.37 0.85
N VAL A 50 7.16 1.78 0.30
CA VAL A 50 7.79 2.22 -0.95
C VAL A 50 8.32 1.04 -1.76
N THR A 51 8.17 1.09 -3.08
CA THR A 51 8.75 0.13 -4.02
C THR A 51 9.09 0.81 -5.35
N GLU A 52 9.88 0.15 -6.19
CA GLU A 52 10.16 0.62 -7.55
C GLU A 52 9.05 0.23 -8.55
N ALA A 53 8.95 1.00 -9.64
CA ALA A 53 8.12 0.62 -10.80
C ALA A 53 8.78 -0.56 -11.54
N LYS A 54 8.23 -1.76 -11.37
CA LYS A 54 8.74 -2.99 -11.97
C LYS A 54 7.62 -3.93 -12.38
N LYS A 55 7.97 -4.95 -13.15
CA LYS A 55 6.99 -5.89 -13.70
C LYS A 55 6.25 -6.70 -12.63
N ASP A 56 6.95 -7.12 -11.57
CA ASP A 56 6.38 -7.96 -10.53
C ASP A 56 6.40 -7.19 -9.19
N VAL A 57 5.47 -6.23 -9.04
CA VAL A 57 5.24 -5.54 -7.77
C VAL A 57 4.33 -6.39 -6.91
N THR A 58 4.72 -6.61 -5.64
CA THR A 58 3.88 -7.28 -4.65
C THR A 58 3.63 -6.33 -3.48
N ILE A 59 2.35 -6.10 -3.18
CA ILE A 59 1.89 -5.36 -2.00
C ILE A 59 1.16 -6.36 -1.10
N VAL A 60 1.53 -6.38 0.18
CA VAL A 60 0.85 -7.16 1.21
C VAL A 60 0.10 -6.19 2.10
N ASP A 61 -1.21 -6.34 2.15
CA ASP A 61 -2.06 -5.61 3.06
C ASP A 61 -2.49 -6.49 4.21
N THR A 62 -2.07 -6.13 5.42
CA THR A 62 -2.44 -6.83 6.65
C THR A 62 -3.71 -6.21 7.21
N VAL A 63 -4.81 -6.93 7.07
CA VAL A 63 -6.14 -6.55 7.56
C VAL A 63 -6.31 -7.04 8.99
N SER A 64 -6.37 -6.10 9.94
CA SER A 64 -6.70 -6.35 11.34
C SER A 64 -8.20 -6.26 11.54
N TYR A 65 -8.79 -7.25 12.17
CA TYR A 65 -10.23 -7.28 12.45
C TYR A 65 -10.52 -7.41 13.94
N GLU A 66 -11.62 -6.81 14.38
CA GLU A 66 -12.16 -6.91 15.73
C GLU A 66 -13.65 -7.27 15.69
N GLY A 67 -14.08 -8.11 16.63
CA GLY A 67 -15.48 -8.41 16.86
C GLY A 67 -16.12 -9.35 15.83
N LEU A 68 -15.36 -10.21 15.15
CA LEU A 68 -15.89 -11.22 14.26
C LEU A 68 -16.51 -12.39 15.04
N GLU A 69 -17.47 -13.07 14.43
CA GLU A 69 -17.99 -14.33 14.92
C GLU A 69 -16.98 -15.47 14.65
N VAL A 70 -16.59 -16.18 15.68
CA VAL A 70 -15.68 -17.34 15.59
C VAL A 70 -16.34 -18.46 14.80
N ASP A 71 -15.54 -19.23 14.05
CA ASP A 71 -15.97 -20.36 13.20
C ASP A 71 -16.88 -19.97 12.02
N ARG A 72 -17.08 -18.68 11.74
CA ARG A 72 -17.79 -18.20 10.54
C ARG A 72 -16.82 -17.82 9.43
N GLU A 73 -17.13 -18.18 8.19
CA GLU A 73 -16.33 -17.80 7.04
C GLU A 73 -16.50 -16.32 6.67
N TYR A 74 -15.39 -15.63 6.44
CA TYR A 74 -15.31 -14.26 5.94
C TYR A 74 -14.41 -14.19 4.70
N THR A 75 -14.70 -13.21 3.84
CA THR A 75 -13.86 -12.87 2.69
C THR A 75 -13.54 -11.38 2.73
N VAL A 76 -12.25 -11.04 2.74
CA VAL A 76 -11.77 -9.69 2.46
C VAL A 76 -11.52 -9.57 0.96
N LYS A 77 -12.02 -8.49 0.36
CA LYS A 77 -11.71 -8.10 -1.02
C LYS A 77 -11.04 -6.75 -1.01
N GLY A 78 -9.87 -6.67 -1.64
CA GLY A 78 -9.10 -5.46 -1.78
C GLY A 78 -9.03 -4.97 -3.22
N VAL A 79 -8.91 -3.65 -3.39
CA VAL A 79 -8.68 -2.98 -4.67
C VAL A 79 -7.61 -1.89 -4.49
N LEU A 80 -6.69 -1.78 -5.46
CA LEU A 80 -5.67 -0.74 -5.46
C LEU A 80 -6.22 0.52 -6.11
N MET A 81 -6.09 1.67 -5.41
CA MET A 81 -6.55 2.98 -5.84
C MET A 81 -5.37 3.90 -6.12
N ASN A 82 -5.46 4.70 -7.17
CA ASN A 82 -4.51 5.79 -7.40
C ASN A 82 -4.93 7.00 -6.54
N LYS A 83 -4.07 7.42 -5.59
CA LYS A 83 -4.36 8.50 -4.63
C LYS A 83 -4.70 9.82 -5.32
N ALA A 84 -3.99 10.16 -6.39
CA ALA A 84 -4.16 11.44 -7.09
C ALA A 84 -5.47 11.54 -7.86
N THR A 85 -5.97 10.42 -8.41
CA THR A 85 -7.18 10.41 -9.25
C THR A 85 -8.43 9.90 -8.51
N GLY A 86 -8.26 9.20 -7.39
CA GLY A 86 -9.33 8.51 -6.66
C GLY A 86 -9.98 7.39 -7.45
N LYS A 87 -9.29 6.84 -8.46
CA LYS A 87 -9.79 5.74 -9.31
C LYS A 87 -8.99 4.47 -9.09
N ALA A 88 -9.61 3.33 -9.37
CA ALA A 88 -8.91 2.05 -9.35
C ALA A 88 -7.73 2.05 -10.33
N ILE A 89 -6.63 1.41 -9.91
CA ILE A 89 -5.48 1.16 -10.77
C ILE A 89 -5.83 0.06 -11.76
N LEU A 90 -5.55 0.34 -13.03
CA LEU A 90 -5.77 -0.61 -14.12
C LEU A 90 -4.43 -1.14 -14.64
N VAL A 91 -4.35 -2.46 -14.79
CA VAL A 91 -3.28 -3.16 -15.53
C VAL A 91 -3.97 -3.98 -16.61
N ASP A 92 -3.57 -3.81 -17.87
CA ASP A 92 -4.23 -4.44 -19.02
C ASP A 92 -5.76 -4.22 -19.03
N ASP A 93 -6.19 -2.99 -18.77
CA ASP A 93 -7.60 -2.56 -18.69
C ASP A 93 -8.44 -3.27 -17.61
N LYS A 94 -7.80 -3.89 -16.63
CA LYS A 94 -8.45 -4.54 -15.50
C LYS A 94 -8.02 -3.92 -14.19
N GLU A 95 -8.97 -3.78 -13.26
CA GLU A 95 -8.67 -3.34 -11.90
C GLU A 95 -7.74 -4.33 -11.20
N VAL A 96 -6.74 -3.81 -10.49
CA VAL A 96 -5.88 -4.63 -9.64
C VAL A 96 -6.61 -4.90 -8.35
N THR A 97 -7.06 -6.15 -8.19
CA THR A 97 -7.82 -6.62 -7.04
C THR A 97 -7.20 -7.89 -6.45
N ALA A 98 -7.42 -8.10 -5.17
CA ALA A 98 -7.06 -9.34 -4.49
C ALA A 98 -8.14 -9.72 -3.48
N SER A 99 -8.11 -10.95 -2.99
CA SER A 99 -9.02 -11.40 -1.94
C SER A 99 -8.41 -12.51 -1.09
N ALA A 100 -8.82 -12.54 0.17
CA ALA A 100 -8.50 -13.62 1.10
C ALA A 100 -9.78 -14.11 1.79
N THR A 101 -9.96 -15.42 1.86
CA THR A 101 -11.07 -16.05 2.58
C THR A 101 -10.51 -16.76 3.80
N PHE A 102 -11.12 -16.55 4.97
CA PHE A 102 -10.65 -17.08 6.23
C PHE A 102 -11.80 -17.37 7.19
N THR A 103 -11.52 -18.20 8.19
CA THR A 103 -12.43 -18.51 9.30
C THR A 103 -11.70 -18.13 10.59
N PRO A 104 -12.14 -17.10 11.33
CA PRO A 104 -11.44 -16.65 12.53
C PRO A 104 -11.57 -17.68 13.67
N GLU A 105 -10.47 -18.01 14.30
CA GLU A 105 -10.41 -18.84 15.51
C GLU A 105 -10.67 -17.99 16.76
N GLU A 106 -10.44 -16.68 16.67
CA GLU A 106 -10.68 -15.69 17.71
C GLU A 106 -11.45 -14.49 17.16
N LYS A 107 -12.16 -13.76 18.04
CA LYS A 107 -12.95 -12.58 17.64
C LYS A 107 -12.13 -11.45 17.02
N ASN A 108 -10.82 -11.40 17.34
CA ASN A 108 -9.88 -10.40 16.87
C ASN A 108 -8.65 -11.11 16.31
N GLY A 109 -8.13 -10.58 15.22
CA GLY A 109 -6.95 -11.15 14.56
C GLY A 109 -6.56 -10.40 13.31
N THR A 110 -5.78 -11.03 12.46
CA THR A 110 -5.30 -10.47 11.20
C THR A 110 -5.43 -11.47 10.06
N VAL A 111 -5.54 -10.95 8.84
CA VAL A 111 -5.44 -11.72 7.59
C VAL A 111 -4.73 -10.88 6.56
N ASP A 112 -3.84 -11.51 5.77
CA ASP A 112 -3.11 -10.82 4.71
C ASP A 112 -3.85 -10.95 3.37
N VAL A 113 -3.94 -9.84 2.66
CA VAL A 113 -4.40 -9.75 1.28
C VAL A 113 -3.21 -9.37 0.40
N THR A 114 -2.82 -10.24 -0.53
CA THR A 114 -1.63 -10.05 -1.36
C THR A 114 -2.02 -9.68 -2.78
N PHE A 115 -1.51 -8.54 -3.26
CA PHE A 115 -1.64 -8.06 -4.62
C PHE A 115 -0.32 -8.29 -5.36
N THR A 116 -0.37 -8.90 -6.55
CA THR A 116 0.79 -9.01 -7.44
C THR A 116 0.37 -8.54 -8.83
N PHE A 117 1.12 -7.59 -9.41
CA PHE A 117 0.75 -6.93 -10.65
C PHE A 117 1.96 -6.34 -11.39
N ASP A 118 1.78 -6.02 -12.67
CA ASP A 118 2.77 -5.29 -13.44
C ASP A 118 2.70 -3.79 -13.11
N GLY A 119 3.66 -3.31 -12.32
CA GLY A 119 3.79 -1.92 -11.91
C GLY A 119 4.71 -1.08 -12.78
N SER A 120 5.21 -1.61 -13.92
CA SER A 120 6.22 -0.94 -14.76
C SER A 120 5.78 0.43 -15.29
N ALA A 121 4.49 0.67 -15.45
CA ALA A 121 3.91 1.91 -15.92
C ALA A 121 3.46 2.87 -14.79
N LEU A 122 3.70 2.51 -13.52
CA LEU A 122 3.19 3.23 -12.37
C LEU A 122 4.23 4.13 -11.68
N GLU A 123 5.32 4.49 -12.37
CA GLU A 123 6.23 5.53 -11.86
C GLU A 123 5.45 6.80 -11.47
N ASP A 124 5.89 7.46 -10.41
CA ASP A 124 5.26 8.69 -9.88
C ASP A 124 3.82 8.48 -9.38
N THR A 125 3.54 7.32 -8.82
CA THR A 125 2.20 6.97 -8.34
C THR A 125 2.20 6.66 -6.84
N LEU A 126 1.19 7.19 -6.14
CA LEU A 126 0.83 6.77 -4.79
C LEU A 126 -0.38 5.84 -4.88
N ILE A 127 -0.20 4.62 -4.40
CA ILE A 127 -1.24 3.58 -4.38
C ILE A 127 -1.84 3.54 -2.98
N VAL A 128 -3.17 3.55 -2.87
CA VAL A 128 -3.90 3.34 -1.62
C VAL A 128 -4.71 2.06 -1.74
N VAL A 129 -4.66 1.21 -0.73
CA VAL A 129 -5.41 -0.04 -0.72
C VAL A 129 -6.77 0.18 -0.05
N PHE A 130 -7.85 -0.25 -0.67
CA PHE A 130 -9.21 -0.23 -0.10
C PHE A 130 -9.68 -1.65 0.09
N GLU A 131 -10.26 -1.96 1.26
CA GLU A 131 -10.77 -3.28 1.59
C GLU A 131 -12.24 -3.26 1.98
N THR A 132 -12.91 -4.35 1.65
CA THR A 132 -14.27 -4.64 2.08
C THR A 132 -14.36 -6.06 2.61
N LEU A 133 -14.90 -6.20 3.82
CA LEU A 133 -15.14 -7.48 4.49
C LEU A 133 -16.54 -7.99 4.22
N TYR A 134 -16.64 -9.24 3.81
CA TYR A 134 -17.89 -9.92 3.50
C TYR A 134 -18.08 -11.18 4.35
N THR A 135 -19.33 -11.52 4.65
CA THR A 135 -19.75 -12.85 5.09
C THR A 135 -21.07 -13.20 4.41
N GLU A 136 -21.24 -14.44 3.94
CA GLU A 136 -22.41 -14.90 3.19
C GLU A 136 -22.80 -13.97 2.02
N GLY A 137 -21.77 -13.38 1.37
CA GLY A 137 -21.95 -12.45 0.24
C GLY A 137 -22.45 -11.05 0.62
N LYS A 138 -22.57 -10.74 1.91
CA LYS A 138 -23.00 -9.43 2.43
C LYS A 138 -21.78 -8.68 2.98
N GLU A 139 -21.71 -7.40 2.65
CA GLU A 139 -20.72 -6.48 3.23
C GLU A 139 -21.04 -6.28 4.71
N VAL A 140 -20.00 -6.44 5.55
CA VAL A 140 -20.10 -6.28 7.01
C VAL A 140 -19.02 -5.36 7.59
N GLY A 141 -18.08 -4.92 6.79
CA GLY A 141 -17.05 -3.94 7.16
C GLY A 141 -16.37 -3.38 5.93
N ILE A 142 -15.89 -2.15 6.03
CA ILE A 142 -15.15 -1.47 4.96
C ILE A 142 -14.05 -0.62 5.57
N HIS A 143 -12.88 -0.59 4.90
CA HIS A 143 -11.83 0.40 5.09
C HIS A 143 -11.48 0.99 3.72
N ALA A 144 -11.82 2.27 3.50
CA ALA A 144 -11.72 2.94 2.21
C ALA A 144 -11.46 4.45 2.42
N ASP A 145 -10.32 4.77 3.02
CA ASP A 145 -9.85 6.15 3.20
C ASP A 145 -8.68 6.43 2.27
N ILE A 146 -8.89 7.30 1.27
CA ILE A 146 -7.88 7.65 0.26
C ILE A 146 -6.69 8.42 0.87
N ASP A 147 -6.86 9.00 2.04
CA ASP A 147 -5.84 9.79 2.73
C ASP A 147 -5.12 9.01 3.84
N ASP A 148 -5.44 7.72 4.03
CA ASP A 148 -4.78 6.87 5.02
C ASP A 148 -3.32 6.57 4.61
N ASP A 149 -2.37 7.11 5.37
CA ASP A 149 -0.94 6.90 5.14
C ASP A 149 -0.50 5.45 5.43
N ALA A 150 -1.18 4.74 6.34
CA ALA A 150 -0.89 3.33 6.62
C ALA A 150 -1.28 2.40 5.47
N GLN A 151 -2.14 2.87 4.57
CA GLN A 151 -2.60 2.19 3.36
C GLN A 151 -1.89 2.66 2.10
N THR A 152 -1.02 3.66 2.19
CA THR A 152 -0.39 4.30 1.03
C THR A 152 0.96 3.67 0.75
N VAL A 153 1.16 3.15 -0.48
CA VAL A 153 2.45 2.68 -1.02
C VAL A 153 2.92 3.62 -2.11
N TYR A 154 4.16 4.06 -2.01
CA TYR A 154 4.81 5.03 -2.89
C TYR A 154 5.58 4.32 -4.00
N ILE A 155 5.38 4.70 -5.26
CA ILE A 155 6.20 4.29 -6.41
C ILE A 155 6.92 5.54 -6.94
N PRO A 156 8.18 5.79 -6.51
CA PRO A 156 8.90 7.00 -6.85
C PRO A 156 9.28 7.09 -8.32
N LYS A 157 9.62 8.31 -8.74
CA LYS A 157 10.27 8.60 -10.00
C LYS A 157 11.50 9.44 -9.79
N ILE A 158 12.54 9.17 -10.57
CA ILE A 158 13.70 10.04 -10.70
C ILE A 158 13.91 10.46 -12.15
N GLN A 159 14.38 11.68 -12.36
CA GLN A 159 14.79 12.22 -13.65
C GLN A 159 16.12 12.93 -13.47
N THR A 160 16.98 12.87 -14.47
CA THR A 160 18.29 13.51 -14.40
C THR A 160 18.56 14.39 -15.61
N GLU A 161 19.32 15.47 -15.41
CA GLU A 161 19.82 16.36 -16.44
C GLU A 161 21.29 16.64 -16.21
N ALA A 162 22.17 16.19 -17.13
CA ALA A 162 23.60 16.38 -17.05
C ALA A 162 24.05 17.57 -17.92
N LYS A 163 24.90 18.44 -17.34
CA LYS A 163 25.50 19.60 -18.01
C LYS A 163 26.98 19.71 -17.66
N ASP A 164 27.76 20.33 -18.59
CA ASP A 164 29.11 20.75 -18.25
C ASP A 164 29.08 21.90 -17.23
N ALA A 165 29.95 21.85 -16.24
CA ALA A 165 29.95 22.81 -15.13
C ALA A 165 30.40 24.23 -15.50
N VAL A 166 31.02 24.41 -16.67
CA VAL A 166 31.58 25.69 -17.11
C VAL A 166 30.68 26.32 -18.18
N THR A 167 30.26 25.51 -19.15
CA THR A 167 29.43 26.00 -20.28
C THR A 167 27.96 26.02 -19.94
N GLU A 168 27.52 25.26 -18.92
CA GLU A 168 26.12 25.09 -18.48
C GLU A 168 25.21 24.48 -19.56
N ILE A 169 25.80 23.86 -20.59
CA ILE A 169 25.10 23.13 -21.66
C ILE A 169 25.56 21.67 -21.69
N ASP A 170 24.98 20.88 -22.58
CA ASP A 170 25.26 19.44 -22.76
C ASP A 170 26.54 19.15 -23.59
N HIS A 171 27.36 20.17 -23.81
CA HIS A 171 28.63 20.09 -24.54
C HIS A 171 29.79 20.54 -23.65
N THR A 172 30.83 19.73 -23.63
CA THR A 172 32.09 20.04 -22.94
C THR A 172 33.31 19.83 -23.85
N GLU A 173 34.38 20.55 -23.60
CA GLU A 173 35.69 20.26 -24.24
C GLU A 173 36.34 19.06 -23.59
N ALA A 174 37.13 18.31 -24.37
CA ALA A 174 37.92 17.19 -23.86
C ALA A 174 39.14 17.71 -23.07
N LEU A 175 38.90 18.14 -21.85
CA LEU A 175 39.91 18.68 -20.94
C LEU A 175 40.34 17.65 -19.90
N PRO A 176 41.60 17.71 -19.38
CA PRO A 176 42.08 16.81 -18.34
C PRO A 176 41.29 16.83 -17.04
N LYS A 177 40.49 17.88 -16.82
CA LYS A 177 39.65 18.08 -15.63
C LYS A 177 38.25 18.55 -16.03
N ALA A 178 37.63 17.90 -17.01
CA ALA A 178 36.22 18.15 -17.32
C ALA A 178 35.37 17.84 -16.10
N LYS A 179 34.38 18.72 -15.82
CA LYS A 179 33.45 18.56 -14.71
C LYS A 179 32.03 18.55 -15.25
N ILE A 180 31.30 17.48 -14.97
CA ILE A 180 29.89 17.32 -15.31
C ILE A 180 29.08 17.47 -14.03
N ILE A 181 27.99 18.25 -14.08
CA ILE A 181 26.98 18.34 -13.03
C ILE A 181 25.76 17.59 -13.54
N ASP A 182 25.33 16.59 -12.77
CA ASP A 182 24.11 15.86 -13.00
C ASP A 182 23.07 16.27 -11.93
N THR A 183 21.99 16.89 -12.39
CA THR A 183 20.91 17.32 -11.50
C THR A 183 19.84 16.25 -11.46
N VAL A 184 19.60 15.69 -10.28
CA VAL A 184 18.59 14.66 -10.05
C VAL A 184 17.32 15.31 -9.50
N SER A 185 16.22 15.17 -10.22
CA SER A 185 14.87 15.52 -9.78
C SER A 185 14.13 14.25 -9.38
N TYR A 186 13.31 14.33 -8.35
CA TYR A 186 12.55 13.19 -7.85
C TYR A 186 11.13 13.60 -7.50
N SER A 187 10.21 12.62 -7.51
CA SER A 187 8.83 12.76 -7.08
C SER A 187 8.35 11.48 -6.39
N SER A 188 7.28 11.60 -5.62
CA SER A 188 6.63 10.47 -4.93
C SER A 188 7.56 9.63 -4.04
N LEU A 189 8.58 10.27 -3.41
CA LEU A 189 9.38 9.62 -2.37
C LEU A 189 8.58 9.53 -1.07
N LEU A 190 8.75 8.43 -0.33
CA LEU A 190 8.19 8.29 1.01
C LEU A 190 8.86 9.29 1.97
N PRO A 191 8.11 10.21 2.59
CA PRO A 191 8.69 11.23 3.47
C PRO A 191 9.37 10.64 4.70
N GLY A 192 10.42 11.34 5.19
CA GLY A 192 11.13 10.97 6.42
C GLY A 192 12.09 9.79 6.29
N LYS A 193 12.33 9.30 5.08
CA LYS A 193 13.33 8.26 4.79
C LYS A 193 14.60 8.87 4.20
N GLU A 194 15.73 8.20 4.43
CA GLU A 194 17.02 8.55 3.84
C GLU A 194 17.19 7.79 2.52
N TYR A 195 17.58 8.51 1.47
CA TYR A 195 17.81 7.96 0.14
C TYR A 195 19.24 8.25 -0.30
N THR A 196 19.86 7.29 -0.99
CA THR A 196 21.19 7.46 -1.58
C THR A 196 21.07 7.52 -3.10
N VAL A 197 21.62 8.58 -3.70
CA VAL A 197 21.73 8.70 -5.15
C VAL A 197 23.13 8.26 -5.56
N THR A 198 23.22 7.28 -6.46
CA THR A 198 24.48 6.84 -7.04
C THR A 198 24.47 7.07 -8.54
N GLY A 199 25.46 7.78 -9.06
CA GLY A 199 25.63 8.02 -10.50
C GLY A 199 26.84 7.27 -11.05
N THR A 200 26.72 6.71 -12.26
CA THR A 200 27.80 6.09 -13.02
C THR A 200 27.85 6.72 -14.41
N LEU A 201 29.02 7.22 -14.82
CA LEU A 201 29.20 7.74 -16.17
C LEU A 201 29.29 6.57 -17.17
N MET A 202 28.39 6.55 -18.14
CA MET A 202 28.28 5.48 -19.15
C MET A 202 28.68 5.99 -20.53
N ASN A 203 29.39 5.15 -21.28
CA ASN A 203 29.62 5.41 -22.71
C ASN A 203 28.35 5.04 -23.50
N LYS A 204 27.82 6.01 -24.24
CA LYS A 204 26.54 5.84 -24.97
C LYS A 204 26.61 4.80 -26.09
N GLU A 205 27.79 4.64 -26.75
CA GLU A 205 27.96 3.70 -27.85
C GLU A 205 28.18 2.26 -27.37
N THR A 206 29.12 2.09 -26.42
CA THR A 206 29.48 0.74 -25.91
C THR A 206 28.51 0.22 -24.87
N LYS A 207 27.72 1.09 -24.24
CA LYS A 207 26.83 0.76 -23.11
C LYS A 207 27.59 0.33 -21.86
N GLU A 208 28.87 0.60 -21.79
CA GLU A 208 29.73 0.24 -20.66
C GLU A 208 30.10 1.47 -19.82
N PRO A 209 30.44 1.29 -18.53
CA PRO A 209 30.92 2.37 -17.69
C PRO A 209 32.23 2.98 -18.25
N VAL A 210 32.32 4.30 -18.16
CA VAL A 210 33.57 5.01 -18.51
C VAL A 210 34.58 4.80 -17.40
N LEU A 211 35.75 4.26 -17.78
CA LEU A 211 36.89 4.07 -16.87
C LEU A 211 37.96 5.12 -17.14
N ILE A 212 38.49 5.73 -16.08
CA ILE A 212 39.72 6.55 -16.16
C ILE A 212 40.78 5.84 -15.35
N ASP A 213 41.90 5.54 -15.99
CA ASP A 213 43.01 4.75 -15.42
C ASP A 213 42.53 3.40 -14.83
N GLY A 214 41.55 2.77 -15.46
CA GLY A 214 40.99 1.48 -15.05
C GLY A 214 40.00 1.57 -13.84
N CYS A 215 39.70 2.78 -13.35
CA CYS A 215 38.78 3.00 -12.24
C CYS A 215 37.44 3.58 -12.72
N LEU A 216 36.35 3.13 -12.08
CA LEU A 216 35.02 3.73 -12.26
C LEU A 216 35.01 5.17 -11.72
N LEU A 217 34.40 6.07 -12.47
CA LEU A 217 34.07 7.40 -11.96
C LEU A 217 32.78 7.32 -11.14
N TYR A 218 32.89 7.51 -9.84
CA TYR A 218 31.72 7.68 -8.96
C TYR A 218 31.47 9.15 -8.75
N THR A 219 30.20 9.52 -8.68
CA THR A 219 29.80 10.86 -8.26
C THR A 219 30.01 10.97 -6.74
N SER A 220 30.66 12.03 -6.28
CA SER A 220 30.58 12.42 -4.88
C SER A 220 29.22 13.06 -4.67
N PRO A 221 28.41 12.66 -3.64
CA PRO A 221 27.25 13.44 -3.29
C PRO A 221 27.69 14.88 -2.99
N SER A 222 27.02 15.86 -3.59
CA SER A 222 27.20 17.26 -3.20
C SER A 222 26.62 17.45 -1.81
N PRO A 223 27.32 18.15 -0.89
CA PRO A 223 26.80 18.41 0.44
C PRO A 223 25.55 19.29 0.40
#